data_b33c402ec77667707d20cd8d40510857
#
_entry.id   b33c402ec77667707d20cd8d40510857
#
_cell.length_a   1.000
_cell.length_b   1.000
_cell.length_c   1.000
_cell.angle_alpha   90.00
_cell.angle_beta   90.00
_cell.angle_gamma   90.00
#
_symmetry.space_group_name_H-M   'P 1'
#
loop_
_entity.id
_entity.type
_entity.pdbx_description
1 polymer ?
#
loop_
_entity_poly.entity_id
_entity_poly.type
_entity_poly.pdbx_seq_one_letter_code
_entity_poly.pdbx_strand_id
1 'polypeptide(L)'
;MKAGKFAMHFAIAALVFAGVCSSNALAQDVHSHNSMPQGEMTAQQKSQASALIKIVPQSTVRFQDVTVAQHEGYALQFGCVSGDSAGAMGLHYVNGDLVKGGVIDATRPQIVIYEPTPNGGLRLVGADYLVPVELWNADPTHTSPPELMGQLFHLFDAPNRFGLPAFYTLHVWAWKDNPNGAFVNWHPNVSCEEFNPRHSESK
;
A
#
# COMPACT_ATOMS: atom_id res chain seq x y z
N MET A 1 17.25 41.23 72.81
CA MET A 1 18.57 41.84 72.68
C MET A 1 19.06 41.61 71.30
N LYS A 2 19.03 42.65 70.46
CA LYS A 2 20.11 43.30 69.67
C LYS A 2 20.88 42.27 68.82
N ALA A 3 20.70 42.32 67.55
CA ALA A 3 21.27 43.17 66.49
C ALA A 3 22.38 42.45 65.73
N GLY A 4 22.37 42.61 64.42
CA GLY A 4 23.51 42.37 63.56
C GLY A 4 23.15 42.24 62.07
N LYS A 5 22.98 43.42 61.45
CA LYS A 5 22.91 43.51 59.95
C LYS A 5 24.30 43.28 59.38
N PHE A 6 24.41 42.54 58.29
CA PHE A 6 25.45 42.82 57.25
C PHE A 6 24.86 42.54 55.90
N ALA A 7 24.77 43.62 55.18
CA ALA A 7 24.44 43.59 53.72
C ALA A 7 25.75 43.41 52.92
N MET A 8 25.74 42.52 51.96
CA MET A 8 26.77 42.49 50.97
C MET A 8 26.12 42.32 49.58
N HIS A 9 26.20 43.45 48.86
CA HIS A 9 25.76 43.52 47.45
C HIS A 9 26.80 42.87 46.57
N PHE A 10 26.41 41.88 45.81
CA PHE A 10 27.14 41.48 44.62
C PHE A 10 26.17 41.56 43.42
N ALA A 11 26.46 42.55 42.60
CA ALA A 11 25.85 42.67 41.29
C ALA A 11 26.53 41.68 40.35
N ILE A 12 25.77 40.71 39.81
CA ILE A 12 26.21 39.87 38.72
C ILE A 12 25.21 40.04 37.57
N ALA A 13 25.79 40.55 36.47
CA ALA A 13 25.07 40.77 35.22
C ALA A 13 24.46 39.49 34.67
N ALA A 14 23.16 39.48 34.46
CA ALA A 14 22.47 38.41 33.78
C ALA A 14 22.62 38.62 32.26
N LEU A 15 23.42 37.77 31.61
CA LEU A 15 23.38 37.58 30.18
C LEU A 15 22.19 36.70 29.85
N VAL A 16 21.15 37.32 29.30
CA VAL A 16 20.00 36.61 28.72
C VAL A 16 20.41 36.06 27.38
N PHE A 17 20.74 34.79 27.30
CA PHE A 17 20.76 34.03 26.03
C PHE A 17 19.34 33.55 25.75
N ALA A 18 18.63 34.27 24.92
CA ALA A 18 17.40 33.80 24.31
C ALA A 18 17.74 32.74 23.27
N GLY A 19 17.85 31.49 23.71
CA GLY A 19 17.93 30.33 22.84
C GLY A 19 16.51 30.03 22.31
N VAL A 20 16.22 30.49 21.11
CA VAL A 20 15.03 30.07 20.37
C VAL A 20 15.27 28.61 19.96
N CYS A 21 14.82 27.65 20.75
CA CYS A 21 14.65 26.27 20.32
C CYS A 21 13.44 26.22 19.38
N SER A 22 13.68 26.47 18.10
CA SER A 22 12.75 26.06 17.05
C SER A 22 12.75 24.54 17.00
N SER A 23 11.83 23.92 17.71
CA SER A 23 11.51 22.50 17.54
C SER A 23 10.82 22.34 16.19
N ASN A 24 11.59 22.22 15.12
CA ASN A 24 11.11 21.64 13.87
C ASN A 24 10.83 20.17 14.20
N ALA A 25 9.61 19.89 14.63
CA ALA A 25 9.04 18.56 14.52
C ALA A 25 8.88 18.29 13.04
N LEU A 26 9.93 17.78 12.42
CA LEU A 26 9.81 17.09 11.15
C LEU A 26 8.94 15.88 11.44
N ALA A 27 7.67 15.97 11.08
CA ALA A 27 6.85 14.81 10.85
C ALA A 27 7.58 14.04 9.74
N GLN A 28 8.40 13.08 10.14
CA GLN A 28 8.95 12.11 9.23
C GLN A 28 7.78 11.29 8.76
N ASP A 29 7.32 11.60 7.57
CA ASP A 29 6.48 10.73 6.76
C ASP A 29 7.29 9.47 6.46
N VAL A 30 7.23 8.48 7.38
CA VAL A 30 8.05 7.25 7.36
C VAL A 30 7.40 6.24 6.40
N HIS A 31 6.92 6.71 5.27
CA HIS A 31 6.50 5.87 4.16
C HIS A 31 7.29 6.16 2.89
N SER A 32 8.59 6.38 3.06
CA SER A 32 9.52 6.19 1.95
C SER A 32 9.54 4.70 1.63
N HIS A 33 8.63 4.26 0.77
CA HIS A 33 8.78 3.00 0.08
C HIS A 33 10.10 3.10 -0.68
N ASN A 34 11.13 2.49 -0.11
CA ASN A 34 12.42 2.35 -0.72
C ASN A 34 12.22 1.55 -2.02
N SER A 35 11.95 2.28 -3.11
CA SER A 35 12.08 1.73 -4.45
C SER A 35 13.54 1.34 -4.55
N MET A 36 13.84 0.05 -4.38
CA MET A 36 15.15 -0.48 -4.74
C MET A 36 15.45 0.05 -6.14
N PRO A 37 16.64 0.60 -6.40
CA PRO A 37 17.00 0.98 -7.76
C PRO A 37 16.83 -0.28 -8.62
N GLN A 38 15.73 -0.32 -9.38
CA GLN A 38 15.50 -1.40 -10.33
C GLN A 38 16.55 -1.18 -11.41
N GLY A 39 17.57 -2.03 -11.41
CA GLY A 39 18.47 -2.13 -12.54
C GLY A 39 17.62 -2.28 -13.81
N GLU A 40 18.10 -1.80 -14.96
CA GLU A 40 17.33 -1.93 -16.20
C GLU A 40 16.88 -3.36 -16.41
N MET A 41 15.56 -3.56 -16.52
CA MET A 41 14.98 -4.89 -16.77
C MET A 41 15.55 -5.47 -18.06
N THR A 42 15.93 -6.72 -18.03
CA THR A 42 16.36 -7.48 -19.20
C THR A 42 15.21 -7.58 -20.23
N ALA A 43 15.53 -7.87 -21.47
CA ALA A 43 14.50 -8.10 -22.50
C ALA A 43 13.52 -9.23 -22.12
N GLN A 44 14.01 -10.27 -21.43
CA GLN A 44 13.18 -11.36 -20.93
C GLN A 44 12.22 -10.88 -19.84
N GLN A 45 12.69 -10.12 -18.84
CA GLN A 45 11.85 -9.56 -17.80
C GLN A 45 10.79 -8.61 -18.37
N LYS A 46 11.14 -7.77 -19.35
CA LYS A 46 10.17 -6.90 -20.05
C LYS A 46 9.10 -7.73 -20.79
N SER A 47 9.48 -8.83 -21.41
CA SER A 47 8.55 -9.75 -22.10
C SER A 47 7.60 -10.41 -21.09
N GLN A 48 8.12 -10.90 -19.96
CA GLN A 48 7.34 -11.52 -18.89
C GLN A 48 6.37 -10.51 -18.23
N ALA A 49 6.84 -9.30 -17.94
CA ALA A 49 6.01 -8.21 -17.43
C ALA A 49 4.85 -7.89 -18.38
N SER A 50 5.14 -7.78 -19.68
CA SER A 50 4.11 -7.55 -20.69
C SER A 50 3.12 -8.72 -20.80
N ALA A 51 3.56 -9.95 -20.58
CA ALA A 51 2.68 -11.11 -20.54
C ALA A 51 1.77 -11.08 -19.30
N LEU A 52 2.29 -10.70 -18.11
CA LEU A 52 1.49 -10.57 -16.90
C LEU A 52 0.36 -9.53 -17.07
N ILE A 53 0.67 -8.35 -17.65
CA ILE A 53 -0.32 -7.31 -17.97
C ILE A 53 -1.45 -7.84 -18.87
N LYS A 54 -1.17 -8.82 -19.75
CA LYS A 54 -2.19 -9.43 -20.61
C LYS A 54 -2.96 -10.57 -19.93
N ILE A 55 -2.30 -11.34 -19.05
CA ILE A 55 -2.93 -12.46 -18.34
C ILE A 55 -3.99 -11.94 -17.37
N VAL A 56 -3.71 -10.84 -16.63
CA VAL A 56 -4.63 -10.30 -15.63
C VAL A 56 -6.02 -9.99 -16.23
N PRO A 57 -6.18 -9.22 -17.33
CA PRO A 57 -7.50 -9.00 -17.92
C PRO A 57 -8.16 -10.29 -18.40
N GLN A 58 -7.40 -11.22 -18.99
CA GLN A 58 -7.95 -12.48 -19.49
C GLN A 58 -8.53 -13.34 -18.35
N SER A 59 -7.85 -13.38 -17.22
CA SER A 59 -8.26 -14.21 -16.06
C SER A 59 -9.32 -13.53 -15.19
N THR A 60 -9.41 -12.19 -15.21
CA THR A 60 -10.30 -11.41 -14.34
C THR A 60 -11.47 -10.73 -15.07
N VAL A 61 -11.64 -10.95 -16.38
CA VAL A 61 -12.68 -10.29 -17.19
C VAL A 61 -14.09 -10.43 -16.59
N ARG A 62 -14.41 -11.59 -16.00
CA ARG A 62 -15.69 -11.85 -15.36
C ARG A 62 -15.93 -10.96 -14.12
N PHE A 63 -14.87 -10.49 -13.51
CA PHE A 63 -14.91 -9.61 -12.33
C PHE A 63 -15.18 -8.14 -12.67
N GLN A 64 -15.41 -7.79 -13.94
CA GLN A 64 -16.03 -6.50 -14.29
C GLN A 64 -17.41 -6.36 -13.63
N ASP A 65 -18.09 -7.48 -13.40
CA ASP A 65 -19.21 -7.55 -12.47
C ASP A 65 -18.70 -7.94 -11.09
N VAL A 66 -18.72 -7.00 -10.16
CA VAL A 66 -18.27 -7.22 -8.78
C VAL A 66 -19.01 -8.33 -8.06
N THR A 67 -20.30 -8.58 -8.42
CA THR A 67 -21.08 -9.66 -7.82
C THR A 67 -20.51 -11.04 -8.12
N VAL A 68 -19.91 -11.21 -9.30
CA VAL A 68 -19.21 -12.45 -9.65
C VAL A 68 -17.96 -12.63 -8.77
N ALA A 69 -17.19 -11.56 -8.54
CA ALA A 69 -16.05 -11.62 -7.63
C ALA A 69 -16.52 -12.02 -6.20
N GLN A 70 -17.60 -11.40 -5.71
CA GLN A 70 -18.16 -11.73 -4.41
C GLN A 70 -18.61 -13.20 -4.32
N HIS A 71 -19.27 -13.73 -5.34
CA HIS A 71 -19.65 -15.14 -5.40
C HIS A 71 -18.46 -16.10 -5.43
N GLU A 72 -17.32 -15.66 -5.96
CA GLU A 72 -16.05 -16.41 -5.96
C GLU A 72 -15.23 -16.20 -4.67
N GLY A 73 -15.79 -15.56 -3.64
CA GLY A 73 -15.16 -15.44 -2.31
C GLY A 73 -14.32 -14.19 -2.11
N TYR A 74 -14.39 -13.22 -3.02
CA TYR A 74 -13.75 -11.93 -2.83
C TYR A 74 -14.65 -10.99 -2.02
N ALA A 75 -14.12 -10.37 -0.99
CA ALA A 75 -14.83 -9.42 -0.13
C ALA A 75 -14.04 -8.13 0.06
N LEU A 76 -14.75 -7.00 0.11
CA LEU A 76 -14.13 -5.71 0.37
C LEU A 76 -13.41 -5.71 1.72
N GLN A 77 -12.15 -5.27 1.72
CA GLN A 77 -11.34 -5.05 2.90
C GLN A 77 -10.82 -3.61 2.92
N PHE A 78 -10.72 -3.02 4.12
CA PHE A 78 -10.11 -1.71 4.38
C PHE A 78 -10.79 -0.50 3.71
N GLY A 79 -11.99 -0.66 3.13
CA GLY A 79 -12.67 0.40 2.41
C GLY A 79 -11.92 0.83 1.15
N CYS A 80 -12.01 2.11 0.79
CA CYS A 80 -11.24 2.66 -0.33
C CYS A 80 -9.91 3.23 0.15
N VAL A 81 -8.81 2.72 -0.36
CA VAL A 81 -7.46 3.10 0.06
C VAL A 81 -6.97 4.26 -0.79
N SER A 82 -6.82 5.43 -0.16
CA SER A 82 -6.29 6.65 -0.78
C SER A 82 -5.00 7.11 -0.12
N GLY A 83 -4.18 7.85 -0.85
CA GLY A 83 -3.00 8.56 -0.38
C GLY A 83 -3.20 10.07 -0.50
N ASP A 84 -2.46 10.86 0.28
CA ASP A 84 -2.65 12.31 0.37
C ASP A 84 -2.37 13.03 -0.96
N SER A 85 -1.35 12.58 -1.71
CA SER A 85 -0.94 13.19 -2.98
C SER A 85 -0.64 12.18 -4.08
N ALA A 86 -0.71 10.89 -3.78
CA ALA A 86 -0.31 9.82 -4.71
C ALA A 86 -1.49 9.25 -5.52
N GLY A 87 -2.69 9.77 -5.33
CA GLY A 87 -3.93 9.18 -5.85
C GLY A 87 -4.46 8.08 -4.93
N ALA A 88 -4.91 6.97 -5.47
CA ALA A 88 -5.46 5.88 -4.67
C ALA A 88 -4.98 4.50 -5.13
N MET A 89 -5.06 3.54 -4.22
CA MET A 89 -5.00 2.11 -4.54
C MET A 89 -6.40 1.57 -4.88
N GLY A 90 -7.47 2.25 -4.44
CA GLY A 90 -8.85 1.84 -4.69
C GLY A 90 -9.41 0.86 -3.66
N LEU A 91 -10.44 0.13 -4.08
CA LEU A 91 -11.19 -0.82 -3.27
C LEU A 91 -10.62 -2.23 -3.47
N HIS A 92 -10.08 -2.82 -2.41
CA HIS A 92 -9.47 -4.15 -2.45
C HIS A 92 -10.52 -5.22 -2.09
N TYR A 93 -10.95 -5.97 -3.08
CA TYR A 93 -11.76 -7.17 -2.86
C TYR A 93 -10.83 -8.35 -2.72
N VAL A 94 -10.70 -8.87 -1.52
CA VAL A 94 -9.72 -9.89 -1.12
C VAL A 94 -10.37 -11.26 -1.04
N ASN A 95 -9.77 -12.25 -1.68
CA ASN A 95 -10.12 -13.65 -1.46
C ASN A 95 -9.23 -14.22 -0.36
N GLY A 96 -9.79 -14.32 0.86
CA GLY A 96 -9.07 -14.75 2.04
C GLY A 96 -8.56 -16.20 1.97
N ASP A 97 -9.22 -17.07 1.21
CA ASP A 97 -8.76 -18.46 1.07
C ASP A 97 -7.56 -18.56 0.14
N LEU A 98 -7.50 -17.73 -0.91
CA LEU A 98 -6.30 -17.63 -1.75
C LEU A 98 -5.11 -17.05 -0.98
N VAL A 99 -5.34 -16.04 -0.12
CA VAL A 99 -4.30 -15.48 0.76
C VAL A 99 -3.76 -16.55 1.72
N LYS A 100 -4.64 -17.29 2.38
CA LYS A 100 -4.27 -18.38 3.30
C LYS A 100 -3.54 -19.52 2.60
N GLY A 101 -3.89 -19.77 1.33
CA GLY A 101 -3.23 -20.81 0.53
C GLY A 101 -1.78 -20.49 0.19
N GLY A 102 -1.37 -19.23 0.20
CA GLY A 102 0.02 -18.80 -0.02
C GLY A 102 0.56 -19.04 -1.43
N VAL A 103 -0.28 -19.47 -2.38
CA VAL A 103 0.14 -19.79 -3.75
C VAL A 103 0.02 -18.55 -4.63
N ILE A 104 1.11 -18.19 -5.30
CA ILE A 104 1.14 -17.09 -6.27
C ILE A 104 0.93 -17.68 -7.67
N ASP A 105 -0.18 -17.30 -8.30
CA ASP A 105 -0.58 -17.75 -9.64
C ASP A 105 -1.07 -16.56 -10.46
N ALA A 106 -0.42 -16.29 -11.59
CA ALA A 106 -0.73 -15.15 -12.47
C ALA A 106 -2.20 -15.10 -12.92
N THR A 107 -2.88 -16.24 -12.94
CA THR A 107 -4.29 -16.34 -13.37
C THR A 107 -5.29 -16.24 -12.22
N ARG A 108 -4.80 -16.22 -10.95
CA ARG A 108 -5.62 -16.25 -9.75
C ARG A 108 -5.12 -15.24 -8.70
N PRO A 109 -5.28 -13.94 -8.96
CA PRO A 109 -4.87 -12.91 -8.00
C PRO A 109 -5.64 -13.06 -6.68
N GLN A 110 -4.98 -12.83 -5.56
CA GLN A 110 -5.60 -12.82 -4.24
C GLN A 110 -6.57 -11.65 -4.07
N ILE A 111 -6.39 -10.60 -4.84
CA ILE A 111 -7.13 -9.35 -4.74
C ILE A 111 -7.51 -8.86 -6.14
N VAL A 112 -8.74 -8.39 -6.29
CA VAL A 112 -9.17 -7.59 -7.45
C VAL A 112 -9.49 -6.17 -6.98
N ILE A 113 -9.06 -5.18 -7.77
CA ILE A 113 -9.08 -3.78 -7.37
C ILE A 113 -10.12 -3.03 -8.18
N TYR A 114 -10.98 -2.31 -7.46
CA TYR A 114 -12.02 -1.48 -8.09
C TYR A 114 -11.84 0.00 -7.74
N GLU A 115 -12.32 0.83 -8.65
CA GLU A 115 -12.52 2.26 -8.46
C GLU A 115 -14.03 2.53 -8.36
N PRO A 116 -14.49 3.28 -7.35
CA PRO A 116 -15.89 3.70 -7.28
C PRO A 116 -16.19 4.70 -8.41
N THR A 117 -17.42 4.67 -8.92
CA THR A 117 -17.85 5.54 -10.01
C THR A 117 -18.97 6.49 -9.56
N PRO A 118 -19.16 7.66 -10.22
CA PRO A 118 -20.21 8.62 -9.86
C PRO A 118 -21.63 8.03 -9.83
N ASN A 119 -21.86 6.96 -10.56
CA ASN A 119 -23.17 6.29 -10.61
C ASN A 119 -23.41 5.31 -9.44
N GLY A 120 -22.51 5.28 -8.45
CA GLY A 120 -22.55 4.32 -7.34
C GLY A 120 -22.10 2.90 -7.74
N GLY A 121 -21.61 2.70 -8.96
CA GLY A 121 -21.04 1.44 -9.43
C GLY A 121 -19.55 1.30 -9.12
N LEU A 122 -19.00 0.16 -9.50
CA LEU A 122 -17.58 -0.13 -9.38
C LEU A 122 -16.99 -0.47 -10.76
N ARG A 123 -15.78 0.04 -11.01
CA ARG A 123 -15.02 -0.27 -12.22
C ARG A 123 -13.77 -1.05 -11.83
N LEU A 124 -13.60 -2.23 -12.39
CA LEU A 124 -12.37 -3.01 -12.24
C LEU A 124 -11.21 -2.23 -12.85
N VAL A 125 -10.12 -2.02 -12.08
CA VAL A 125 -8.96 -1.23 -12.50
C VAL A 125 -7.65 -2.01 -12.46
N GLY A 126 -7.57 -3.08 -11.66
CA GLY A 126 -6.38 -3.89 -11.54
C GLY A 126 -6.58 -5.13 -10.69
N ALA A 127 -5.49 -5.80 -10.44
CA ALA A 127 -5.39 -6.92 -9.52
C ALA A 127 -4.17 -6.72 -8.61
N ASP A 128 -4.15 -7.45 -7.49
CA ASP A 128 -3.01 -7.47 -6.58
C ASP A 128 -2.78 -8.90 -6.08
N TYR A 129 -1.52 -9.30 -6.09
CA TYR A 129 -1.07 -10.58 -5.57
C TYR A 129 -0.48 -10.35 -4.19
N LEU A 130 -0.95 -11.10 -3.20
CA LEU A 130 -0.54 -10.91 -1.81
C LEU A 130 -0.21 -12.23 -1.14
N VAL A 131 0.92 -12.27 -0.42
CA VAL A 131 1.29 -13.39 0.46
C VAL A 131 1.86 -12.87 1.77
N PRO A 132 1.39 -13.37 2.94
CA PRO A 132 2.00 -13.05 4.24
C PRO A 132 3.47 -13.47 4.28
N VAL A 133 4.33 -12.59 4.83
CA VAL A 133 5.78 -12.86 4.95
C VAL A 133 6.05 -14.15 5.73
N GLU A 134 5.32 -14.36 6.84
CA GLU A 134 5.46 -15.57 7.65
C GLU A 134 5.16 -16.84 6.84
N LEU A 135 4.08 -16.82 6.06
CA LEU A 135 3.68 -17.95 5.23
C LEU A 135 4.67 -18.21 4.10
N TRP A 136 5.17 -17.15 3.44
CA TRP A 136 6.18 -17.27 2.40
C TRP A 136 7.48 -17.85 2.93
N ASN A 137 7.97 -17.34 4.05
CA ASN A 137 9.23 -17.75 4.65
C ASN A 137 9.15 -19.12 5.37
N ALA A 138 7.95 -19.66 5.58
CA ALA A 138 7.78 -21.01 6.16
C ALA A 138 8.24 -22.11 5.20
N ASP A 139 8.25 -21.86 3.89
CA ASP A 139 8.82 -22.78 2.89
C ASP A 139 10.34 -22.57 2.79
N PRO A 140 11.16 -23.56 3.19
CA PRO A 140 12.63 -23.44 3.17
C PRO A 140 13.21 -23.29 1.76
N THR A 141 12.43 -23.52 0.71
CA THR A 141 12.85 -23.32 -0.68
C THR A 141 12.76 -21.86 -1.11
N HIS A 142 12.00 -21.02 -0.40
CA HIS A 142 11.90 -19.60 -0.64
C HIS A 142 13.10 -18.86 -0.02
N THR A 143 14.15 -18.66 -0.79
CA THR A 143 15.39 -17.99 -0.36
C THR A 143 15.43 -16.50 -0.66
N SER A 144 14.39 -15.96 -1.29
CA SER A 144 14.24 -14.55 -1.70
C SER A 144 12.78 -14.09 -1.59
N PRO A 145 12.50 -12.78 -1.61
CA PRO A 145 11.15 -12.28 -1.77
C PRO A 145 10.47 -12.88 -3.02
N PRO A 146 9.13 -12.99 -3.02
CA PRO A 146 8.41 -13.55 -4.16
C PRO A 146 8.59 -12.71 -5.41
N GLU A 147 8.58 -13.40 -6.54
CA GLU A 147 8.61 -12.82 -7.87
C GLU A 147 7.51 -13.46 -8.73
N LEU A 148 6.84 -12.68 -9.53
CA LEU A 148 5.87 -13.17 -10.52
C LEU A 148 6.20 -12.58 -11.90
N MET A 149 6.60 -13.45 -12.83
CA MET A 149 6.88 -13.07 -14.21
C MET A 149 7.83 -11.86 -14.34
N GLY A 150 8.97 -11.92 -13.63
CA GLY A 150 10.00 -10.88 -13.63
C GLY A 150 9.69 -9.65 -12.78
N GLN A 151 8.60 -9.67 -12.02
CA GLN A 151 8.22 -8.58 -11.11
C GLN A 151 8.40 -9.01 -9.66
N LEU A 152 9.30 -8.31 -8.95
CA LEU A 152 9.47 -8.50 -7.51
C LEU A 152 8.29 -7.90 -6.75
N PHE A 153 7.86 -8.59 -5.71
CA PHE A 153 6.86 -8.09 -4.79
C PHE A 153 7.43 -7.01 -3.87
N HIS A 154 6.60 -6.04 -3.54
CA HIS A 154 6.92 -5.02 -2.54
C HIS A 154 6.65 -5.57 -1.15
N LEU A 155 7.56 -5.29 -0.20
CA LEU A 155 7.34 -5.59 1.21
C LEU A 155 6.54 -4.47 1.87
N PHE A 156 5.44 -4.82 2.52
CA PHE A 156 4.77 -4.01 3.52
C PHE A 156 5.09 -4.57 4.90
N ASP A 157 5.99 -3.92 5.59
CA ASP A 157 6.41 -4.34 6.93
C ASP A 157 5.35 -4.01 8.00
N ALA A 158 5.49 -4.57 9.19
CA ALA A 158 4.64 -4.26 10.34
C ALA A 158 5.40 -3.34 11.33
N PRO A 159 4.71 -2.35 11.94
CA PRO A 159 3.30 -2.00 11.77
C PRO A 159 3.02 -1.26 10.45
N ASN A 160 1.88 -1.52 9.82
CA ASN A 160 1.44 -0.84 8.62
C ASN A 160 0.03 -0.26 8.78
N ARG A 161 -0.37 0.61 7.84
CA ARG A 161 -1.66 1.31 7.88
C ARG A 161 -2.89 0.39 7.87
N PHE A 162 -2.72 -0.86 7.49
CA PHE A 162 -3.80 -1.85 7.41
C PHE A 162 -3.96 -2.64 8.71
N GLY A 163 -3.04 -2.48 9.68
CA GLY A 163 -3.00 -3.28 10.92
C GLY A 163 -2.72 -4.76 10.69
N LEU A 164 -2.14 -5.10 9.54
CA LEU A 164 -1.80 -6.47 9.16
C LEU A 164 -0.38 -6.83 9.60
N PRO A 165 -0.07 -8.13 9.81
CA PRO A 165 1.28 -8.63 9.80
C PRO A 165 2.00 -8.25 8.51
N ALA A 166 3.34 -8.33 8.48
CA ALA A 166 4.11 -8.06 7.28
C ALA A 166 3.68 -8.95 6.11
N PHE A 167 3.58 -8.39 4.91
CA PHE A 167 3.18 -9.11 3.71
C PHE A 167 3.94 -8.60 2.48
N TYR A 168 4.07 -9.47 1.49
CA TYR A 168 4.51 -9.13 0.14
C TYR A 168 3.31 -8.87 -0.75
N THR A 169 3.39 -7.88 -1.63
CA THR A 169 2.31 -7.53 -2.55
C THR A 169 2.84 -7.08 -3.91
N LEU A 170 2.07 -7.33 -4.97
CA LEU A 170 2.36 -6.89 -6.33
C LEU A 170 1.08 -6.39 -7.00
N HIS A 171 0.90 -5.08 -7.05
CA HIS A 171 -0.17 -4.46 -7.83
C HIS A 171 0.07 -4.59 -9.33
N VAL A 172 -0.99 -4.86 -10.07
CA VAL A 172 -0.96 -4.93 -11.55
C VAL A 172 -2.12 -4.10 -12.12
N TRP A 173 -1.80 -2.89 -12.59
CA TRP A 173 -2.75 -1.97 -13.22
C TRP A 173 -3.01 -2.36 -14.68
N ALA A 174 -3.78 -3.41 -14.89
CA ALA A 174 -3.99 -3.99 -16.21
C ALA A 174 -5.32 -3.61 -16.86
N TRP A 175 -6.24 -2.97 -16.10
CA TRP A 175 -7.54 -2.51 -16.58
C TRP A 175 -7.63 -0.97 -16.71
N LYS A 176 -6.72 -0.27 -16.07
CA LYS A 176 -6.57 1.18 -16.16
C LYS A 176 -5.08 1.51 -16.22
N ASP A 177 -4.67 2.18 -17.30
CA ASP A 177 -3.27 2.54 -17.50
C ASP A 177 -2.79 3.50 -16.41
N ASN A 178 -1.71 3.12 -15.74
CA ASN A 178 -1.08 3.94 -14.73
C ASN A 178 0.13 4.68 -15.30
N PRO A 179 0.13 6.02 -15.32
CA PRO A 179 1.22 6.79 -15.90
C PRO A 179 2.55 6.61 -15.15
N ASN A 180 2.51 6.15 -13.89
CA ASN A 180 3.69 5.88 -13.08
C ASN A 180 4.22 4.44 -13.24
N GLY A 181 3.56 3.63 -14.08
CA GLY A 181 3.94 2.23 -14.33
C GLY A 181 2.88 1.22 -13.86
N ALA A 182 2.87 0.07 -14.51
CA ALA A 182 1.83 -0.95 -14.28
C ALA A 182 1.97 -1.69 -12.94
N PHE A 183 3.14 -1.61 -12.28
CA PHE A 183 3.47 -2.42 -11.08
C PHE A 183 3.75 -1.58 -9.84
N VAL A 184 3.35 -0.32 -9.83
CA VAL A 184 3.47 0.55 -8.66
C VAL A 184 2.20 0.49 -7.80
N ASN A 185 2.34 0.75 -6.50
CA ASN A 185 1.22 0.63 -5.57
C ASN A 185 0.12 1.68 -5.79
N TRP A 186 0.51 2.92 -6.11
CA TRP A 186 -0.41 4.05 -6.22
C TRP A 186 -0.73 4.41 -7.66
N HIS A 187 -1.99 4.77 -7.90
CA HIS A 187 -2.44 5.22 -9.21
C HIS A 187 -2.97 6.67 -9.12
N PRO A 188 -2.30 7.66 -9.75
CA PRO A 188 -2.67 9.07 -9.60
C PRO A 188 -4.06 9.41 -10.15
N ASN A 189 -4.59 8.59 -11.06
CA ASN A 189 -5.89 8.80 -11.69
C ASN A 189 -6.99 7.85 -11.16
N VAL A 190 -6.73 7.13 -10.05
CA VAL A 190 -7.76 6.40 -9.28
C VAL A 190 -8.18 7.28 -8.11
N SER A 191 -9.50 7.38 -7.87
CA SER A 191 -10.07 8.20 -6.81
C SER A 191 -10.99 7.40 -5.91
N CYS A 192 -11.03 7.77 -4.63
CA CYS A 192 -11.97 7.26 -3.64
C CYS A 192 -13.13 8.22 -3.36
N GLU A 193 -13.23 9.35 -4.06
CA GLU A 193 -14.23 10.40 -3.78
C GLU A 193 -15.67 9.89 -3.84
N GLU A 194 -15.95 8.97 -4.77
CA GLU A 194 -17.28 8.39 -4.96
C GLU A 194 -17.56 7.18 -4.03
N PHE A 195 -16.63 6.84 -3.14
CA PHE A 195 -16.83 5.73 -2.21
C PHE A 195 -17.76 6.12 -1.07
N ASN A 196 -18.92 5.47 -1.00
CA ASN A 196 -19.85 5.59 0.13
C ASN A 196 -19.92 4.25 0.89
N PRO A 197 -19.36 4.18 2.12
CA PRO A 197 -19.34 2.93 2.89
C PRO A 197 -20.74 2.34 3.15
N ARG A 198 -21.78 3.14 3.19
CA ARG A 198 -23.17 2.69 3.43
C ARG A 198 -23.76 1.88 2.28
N HIS A 199 -23.21 1.95 1.08
CA HIS A 199 -23.65 1.15 -0.05
C HIS A 199 -22.97 -0.22 -0.14
N SER A 200 -21.87 -0.43 0.59
CA SER A 200 -21.13 -1.71 0.57
C SER A 200 -21.70 -2.76 1.53
N GLU A 201 -22.57 -2.36 2.49
CA GLU A 201 -23.15 -3.24 3.50
C GLU A 201 -24.58 -3.71 3.18
N SER A 202 -25.19 -3.24 2.09
CA SER A 202 -26.61 -3.43 1.80
C SER A 202 -26.92 -4.41 0.66
N LYS A 203 -26.17 -5.52 0.57
CA LYS A 203 -26.57 -6.65 -0.32
C LYS A 203 -26.25 -8.00 0.28
#